data_20101ad7372ccebc78c3f3ebb2b8c9f4
#
_entry.id   20101ad7372ccebc78c3f3ebb2b8c9f4
#
_cell.length_a   1.000
_cell.length_b   1.000
_cell.length_c   1.000
_cell.angle_alpha   90.00
_cell.angle_beta   90.00
_cell.angle_gamma   90.00
#
_symmetry.space_group_name_H-M   'P 1'
#
loop_
_entity.id
_entity.type
_entity.pdbx_description
1 polymer ?
#
loop_
_entity_poly.entity_id
_entity_poly.type
_entity_poly.pdbx_seq_one_letter_code
_entity_poly.pdbx_strand_id
1 'polypeptide(L)'
;TATIKKFYKGHIDEQKMLNENTKLYCQRDRALALNEAIKDNKDVVIFDDGLQDRSINYDLKFVCFNNFKWIGNGLLIPAGPLREKVESISKYDAAFINGNTADNSNLKSLIKRYSSEIKIFESHYSPTNFDQFDINERYIIFSGIGNPESFKETLTSNKLNIIREIIFPDHYNYTQVDIDKIKLQAKNLSAKIITTEKDYIKIKSNRNNEIKFLKIELKIKNENELINYLKLHL
;
A
#
# COMPACT_ATOMS: atom_id res chain seq x y z
N THR A 1 6.54 19.12 -6.40
CA THR A 1 6.52 17.99 -5.44
C THR A 1 7.40 16.86 -5.96
N ALA A 2 8.04 16.12 -5.07
CA ALA A 2 8.84 14.95 -5.36
C ALA A 2 8.69 13.88 -4.26
N THR A 3 9.15 12.66 -4.55
CA THR A 3 9.19 11.57 -3.56
C THR A 3 10.63 11.14 -3.32
N ILE A 4 10.96 10.89 -2.05
CA ILE A 4 12.25 10.29 -1.65
C ILE A 4 11.98 8.92 -1.05
N LYS A 5 12.69 7.91 -1.56
CA LYS A 5 12.67 6.54 -1.06
C LYS A 5 14.09 6.04 -0.83
N LYS A 6 14.29 5.31 0.27
CA LYS A 6 15.56 4.61 0.48
C LYS A 6 15.69 3.46 -0.51
N PHE A 7 16.86 3.34 -1.14
CA PHE A 7 17.13 2.26 -2.08
C PHE A 7 17.28 0.93 -1.36
N TYR A 8 16.47 -0.05 -1.76
CA TYR A 8 16.60 -1.44 -1.35
C TYR A 8 16.68 -2.33 -2.60
N LYS A 9 17.64 -3.24 -2.60
CA LYS A 9 17.77 -4.24 -3.67
C LYS A 9 16.55 -5.17 -3.61
N GLY A 10 15.79 -5.25 -4.70
CA GLY A 10 14.58 -6.09 -4.79
C GLY A 10 13.24 -5.35 -4.75
N HIS A 11 13.20 -4.05 -4.42
CA HIS A 11 11.98 -3.22 -4.41
C HIS A 11 11.82 -2.37 -5.68
N ILE A 12 12.20 -2.92 -6.84
CA ILE A 12 12.18 -2.20 -8.13
C ILE A 12 10.74 -1.91 -8.59
N ASP A 13 9.80 -2.77 -8.25
CA ASP A 13 8.37 -2.61 -8.54
C ASP A 13 7.78 -1.36 -7.86
N GLU A 14 8.04 -1.16 -6.58
CA GLU A 14 7.61 0.03 -5.84
C GLU A 14 8.26 1.31 -6.37
N GLN A 15 9.55 1.24 -6.70
CA GLN A 15 10.27 2.39 -7.29
C GLN A 15 9.66 2.81 -8.63
N LYS A 16 9.28 1.85 -9.48
CA LYS A 16 8.61 2.13 -10.76
C LYS A 16 7.25 2.79 -10.55
N MET A 17 6.42 2.25 -9.64
CA MET A 17 5.10 2.82 -9.34
C MET A 17 5.20 4.26 -8.81
N LEU A 18 6.15 4.54 -7.91
CA LEU A 18 6.36 5.90 -7.39
C LEU A 18 6.83 6.85 -8.49
N ASN A 19 7.73 6.42 -9.36
CA ASN A 19 8.27 7.25 -10.44
C ASN A 19 7.26 7.53 -11.57
N GLU A 20 6.19 6.73 -11.69
CA GLU A 20 5.09 7.01 -12.63
C GLU A 20 4.23 8.20 -12.18
N ASN A 21 4.16 8.47 -10.87
CA ASN A 21 3.29 9.50 -10.30
C ASN A 21 4.04 10.78 -9.90
N THR A 22 5.31 10.67 -9.48
CA THR A 22 6.12 11.81 -9.04
C THR A 22 7.57 11.60 -9.43
N LYS A 23 8.36 12.69 -9.49
CA LYS A 23 9.82 12.57 -9.61
C LYS A 23 10.37 11.83 -8.39
N LEU A 24 10.92 10.64 -8.58
CA LEU A 24 11.50 9.81 -7.53
C LEU A 24 13.00 10.05 -7.40
N TYR A 25 13.46 10.34 -6.18
CA TYR A 25 14.86 10.31 -5.78
C TYR A 25 15.09 9.10 -4.90
N CYS A 26 15.87 8.14 -5.40
CA CYS A 26 16.07 6.84 -4.73
C CYS A 26 17.55 6.61 -4.49
N GLN A 27 18.01 6.84 -3.25
CA GLN A 27 19.39 6.71 -2.81
C GLN A 27 19.50 5.82 -1.58
N ARG A 28 20.69 5.29 -1.27
CA ARG A 28 20.95 4.57 -0.02
C ARG A 28 20.87 5.49 1.19
N ASP A 29 21.27 6.74 1.01
CA ASP A 29 21.18 7.81 1.99
C ASP A 29 20.11 8.82 1.57
N ARG A 30 19.13 9.03 2.44
CA ARG A 30 18.02 9.97 2.18
C ARG A 30 18.47 11.43 2.16
N ALA A 31 19.51 11.79 2.90
CA ALA A 31 20.05 13.15 2.88
C ALA A 31 20.66 13.49 1.51
N LEU A 32 21.32 12.53 0.85
CA LEU A 32 21.81 12.72 -0.52
C LEU A 32 20.64 12.91 -1.49
N ALA A 33 19.59 12.09 -1.38
CA ALA A 33 18.39 12.23 -2.21
C ALA A 33 17.68 13.58 -1.99
N LEU A 34 17.62 14.06 -0.74
CA LEU A 34 17.08 15.38 -0.41
C LEU A 34 17.90 16.50 -1.07
N ASN A 35 19.22 16.43 -1.00
CA ASN A 35 20.08 17.42 -1.65
C ASN A 35 19.90 17.47 -3.18
N GLU A 36 19.64 16.33 -3.82
CA GLU A 36 19.30 16.29 -5.24
C GLU A 36 17.95 16.98 -5.51
N ALA A 37 16.93 16.71 -4.69
CA ALA A 37 15.62 17.33 -4.82
C ALA A 37 15.69 18.87 -4.63
N ILE A 38 16.51 19.34 -3.69
CA ILE A 38 16.75 20.77 -3.46
C ILE A 38 17.42 21.41 -4.69
N LYS A 39 18.44 20.76 -5.26
CA LYS A 39 19.11 21.23 -6.50
C LYS A 39 18.15 21.31 -7.68
N ASP A 40 17.16 20.41 -7.73
CA ASP A 40 16.10 20.40 -8.74
C ASP A 40 14.92 21.34 -8.40
N ASN A 41 15.09 22.24 -7.42
CA ASN A 41 14.10 23.24 -6.99
C ASN A 41 12.72 22.62 -6.67
N LYS A 42 12.71 21.56 -5.84
CA LYS A 42 11.47 20.94 -5.38
C LYS A 42 10.98 21.59 -4.09
N ASP A 43 9.79 22.21 -4.13
CA ASP A 43 9.19 22.92 -2.99
C ASP A 43 8.70 21.96 -1.91
N VAL A 44 8.17 20.80 -2.32
CA VAL A 44 7.61 19.79 -1.42
C VAL A 44 8.21 18.43 -1.73
N VAL A 45 8.68 17.75 -0.68
CA VAL A 45 9.27 16.42 -0.76
C VAL A 45 8.56 15.47 0.20
N ILE A 46 8.07 14.34 -0.33
CA ILE A 46 7.42 13.29 0.44
C ILE A 46 8.40 12.15 0.66
N PHE A 47 8.66 11.81 1.91
CA PHE A 47 9.53 10.69 2.28
C PHE A 47 8.69 9.43 2.46
N ASP A 48 8.94 8.43 1.63
CA ASP A 48 8.36 7.10 1.80
C ASP A 48 9.16 6.35 2.87
N ASP A 49 8.43 5.92 3.93
CA ASP A 49 8.97 5.18 5.08
C ASP A 49 10.17 5.90 5.76
N GLY A 50 10.04 7.22 5.95
CA GLY A 50 11.14 8.09 6.41
C GLY A 50 11.26 8.24 7.92
N LEU A 51 10.23 7.99 8.72
CA LEU A 51 10.12 8.44 10.12
C LEU A 51 11.19 7.89 11.06
N GLN A 52 11.82 6.76 10.76
CA GLN A 52 12.93 6.20 11.56
C GLN A 52 14.28 6.84 11.24
N ASP A 53 14.38 7.66 10.20
CA ASP A 53 15.62 8.37 9.83
C ASP A 53 15.71 9.67 10.61
N ARG A 54 16.60 9.69 11.60
CA ARG A 54 16.82 10.85 12.49
C ARG A 54 17.78 11.88 11.93
N SER A 55 18.36 11.64 10.78
CA SER A 55 19.28 12.60 10.13
C SER A 55 18.55 13.73 9.42
N ILE A 56 17.21 13.62 9.27
CA ILE A 56 16.37 14.57 8.57
C ILE A 56 15.34 15.16 9.52
N ASN A 57 15.16 16.46 9.48
CA ASN A 57 14.04 17.15 10.12
C ASN A 57 12.86 17.20 9.15
N TYR A 58 11.71 16.77 9.61
CA TYR A 58 10.47 16.75 8.84
C TYR A 58 9.55 17.86 9.34
N ASP A 59 9.02 18.66 8.43
CA ASP A 59 8.03 19.70 8.75
C ASP A 59 6.69 19.07 9.16
N LEU A 60 6.29 17.98 8.48
CA LEU A 60 5.11 17.19 8.81
C LEU A 60 5.43 15.70 8.87
N LYS A 61 4.91 15.04 9.89
CA LYS A 61 5.11 13.61 10.17
C LYS A 61 3.77 12.89 10.23
N PHE A 62 3.54 12.00 9.28
CA PHE A 62 2.34 11.18 9.20
C PHE A 62 2.64 9.73 9.56
N VAL A 63 1.85 9.14 10.47
CA VAL A 63 1.89 7.72 10.76
C VAL A 63 0.69 7.03 10.12
N CYS A 64 0.92 5.86 9.49
CA CYS A 64 -0.12 5.10 8.81
C CYS A 64 -0.45 3.82 9.56
N PHE A 65 -1.73 3.58 9.81
CA PHE A 65 -2.25 2.35 10.40
C PHE A 65 -3.13 1.61 9.38
N ASN A 66 -2.94 0.31 9.30
CA ASN A 66 -3.92 -0.56 8.66
C ASN A 66 -5.01 -0.90 9.70
N ASN A 67 -6.27 -0.65 9.39
CA ASN A 67 -7.37 -0.84 10.34
C ASN A 67 -7.70 -2.30 10.65
N PHE A 68 -7.19 -3.24 9.86
CA PHE A 68 -7.36 -4.67 10.11
C PHE A 68 -6.31 -5.21 11.10
N LYS A 69 -5.05 -4.82 10.91
CA LYS A 69 -3.92 -5.31 11.73
C LYS A 69 -3.63 -4.43 12.94
N TRP A 70 -4.00 -3.16 12.92
CA TRP A 70 -3.73 -2.16 13.94
C TRP A 70 -2.25 -2.14 14.37
N ILE A 71 -2.08 -2.30 15.70
CA ILE A 71 -0.75 -2.43 16.36
C ILE A 71 -0.34 -3.91 16.56
N GLY A 72 -1.12 -4.86 16.00
CA GLY A 72 -0.91 -6.29 16.21
C GLY A 72 -1.01 -6.67 17.70
N ASN A 73 0.00 -7.36 18.21
CA ASN A 73 0.10 -7.69 19.65
C ASN A 73 0.68 -6.57 20.52
N GLY A 74 0.94 -5.37 19.95
CA GLY A 74 1.48 -4.21 20.65
C GLY A 74 2.98 -4.27 20.96
N LEU A 75 3.69 -5.31 20.50
CA LEU A 75 5.11 -5.50 20.77
C LEU A 75 5.98 -5.01 19.59
N LEU A 76 7.23 -4.67 19.92
CA LEU A 76 8.23 -4.28 18.95
C LEU A 76 8.81 -5.51 18.22
N ILE A 77 9.36 -5.30 17.04
CA ILE A 77 10.16 -6.29 16.31
C ILE A 77 11.33 -6.74 17.22
N PRO A 78 11.61 -8.05 17.32
CA PRO A 78 11.03 -9.17 16.55
C PRO A 78 9.80 -9.83 17.20
N ALA A 79 9.38 -9.44 18.40
CA ALA A 79 8.29 -10.07 19.14
C ALA A 79 6.89 -9.66 18.63
N GLY A 80 6.79 -8.57 17.88
CA GLY A 80 5.56 -8.05 17.28
C GLY A 80 5.85 -7.21 16.03
N PRO A 81 4.82 -6.60 15.43
CA PRO A 81 4.95 -5.89 14.16
C PRO A 81 5.44 -4.44 14.30
N LEU A 82 5.49 -3.89 15.50
CA LEU A 82 5.80 -2.49 15.70
C LEU A 82 7.29 -2.20 15.51
N ARG A 83 7.61 -1.11 14.82
CA ARG A 83 8.98 -0.57 14.71
C ARG A 83 9.31 0.40 15.84
N GLU A 84 8.29 1.03 16.42
CA GLU A 84 8.38 1.95 17.54
C GLU A 84 7.28 1.65 18.56
N LYS A 85 7.48 2.08 19.81
CA LYS A 85 6.45 1.95 20.85
C LYS A 85 5.20 2.77 20.47
N VAL A 86 4.03 2.32 20.91
CA VAL A 86 2.75 2.99 20.61
C VAL A 86 2.73 4.45 21.12
N GLU A 87 3.43 4.73 22.23
CA GLU A 87 3.58 6.07 22.78
C GLU A 87 4.23 7.05 21.80
N SER A 88 4.99 6.56 20.81
CA SER A 88 5.59 7.41 19.76
C SER A 88 4.57 8.14 18.90
N ILE A 89 3.28 7.75 18.96
CA ILE A 89 2.18 8.48 18.29
C ILE A 89 2.19 9.96 18.69
N SER A 90 2.57 10.29 19.92
CA SER A 90 2.67 11.68 20.41
C SER A 90 3.69 12.56 19.67
N LYS A 91 4.56 11.96 18.86
CA LYS A 91 5.58 12.68 18.07
C LYS A 91 5.14 13.00 16.64
N TYR A 92 3.96 12.55 16.25
CA TYR A 92 3.44 12.69 14.88
C TYR A 92 2.35 13.74 14.82
N ASP A 93 2.29 14.43 13.68
CA ASP A 93 1.38 15.55 13.46
C ASP A 93 0.01 15.06 13.01
N ALA A 94 -0.03 13.97 12.23
CA ALA A 94 -1.27 13.34 11.83
C ALA A 94 -1.13 11.82 11.68
N ALA A 95 -2.29 11.14 11.70
CA ALA A 95 -2.39 9.70 11.48
C ALA A 95 -3.35 9.41 10.31
N PHE A 96 -2.96 8.48 9.45
CA PHE A 96 -3.86 7.86 8.48
C PHE A 96 -4.32 6.51 8.99
N ILE A 97 -5.62 6.27 8.91
CA ILE A 97 -6.22 4.94 9.12
C ILE A 97 -6.69 4.44 7.76
N ASN A 98 -6.02 3.41 7.24
CA ASN A 98 -6.32 2.83 5.95
C ASN A 98 -7.00 1.46 6.09
N GLY A 99 -8.13 1.29 5.41
CA GLY A 99 -8.85 0.02 5.30
C GLY A 99 -10.34 0.17 5.11
N ASN A 100 -10.99 -0.92 4.75
CA ASN A 100 -12.40 -0.95 4.32
C ASN A 100 -13.40 -1.24 5.46
N THR A 101 -12.96 -1.37 6.72
CA THR A 101 -13.88 -1.60 7.83
C THR A 101 -14.67 -0.35 8.16
N ALA A 102 -15.95 -0.51 8.47
CA ALA A 102 -16.85 0.61 8.74
C ALA A 102 -16.56 1.31 10.08
N ASP A 103 -16.00 0.59 11.06
CA ASP A 103 -15.76 1.11 12.41
C ASP A 103 -14.28 1.15 12.78
N ASN A 104 -13.77 2.36 12.90
CA ASN A 104 -12.41 2.66 13.35
C ASN A 104 -12.39 3.29 14.76
N SER A 105 -13.51 3.26 15.51
CA SER A 105 -13.66 3.98 16.78
C SER A 105 -12.60 3.58 17.81
N ASN A 106 -12.32 2.29 17.94
CA ASN A 106 -11.32 1.78 18.88
C ASN A 106 -9.91 2.23 18.53
N LEU A 107 -9.54 2.19 17.24
CA LEU A 107 -8.23 2.66 16.80
C LEU A 107 -8.09 4.18 16.96
N LYS A 108 -9.12 4.93 16.64
CA LYS A 108 -9.17 6.38 16.89
C LYS A 108 -9.02 6.69 18.38
N SER A 109 -9.72 5.97 19.24
CA SER A 109 -9.61 6.12 20.69
C SER A 109 -8.23 5.80 21.22
N LEU A 110 -7.59 4.75 20.68
CA LEU A 110 -6.19 4.42 21.00
C LEU A 110 -5.24 5.55 20.58
N ILE A 111 -5.34 6.04 19.37
CA ILE A 111 -4.49 7.14 18.86
C ILE A 111 -4.66 8.38 19.73
N LYS A 112 -5.92 8.77 20.01
CA LYS A 112 -6.25 9.95 20.81
C LYS A 112 -5.81 9.83 22.28
N ARG A 113 -5.65 8.64 22.82
CA ARG A 113 -5.09 8.42 24.15
C ARG A 113 -3.64 8.90 24.27
N TYR A 114 -2.86 8.73 23.20
CA TYR A 114 -1.44 9.13 23.19
C TYR A 114 -1.20 10.55 22.66
N SER A 115 -2.15 11.06 21.87
CA SER A 115 -2.10 12.44 21.37
C SER A 115 -3.52 12.94 21.11
N SER A 116 -4.08 13.74 22.05
CA SER A 116 -5.47 14.24 21.95
C SER A 116 -5.69 15.12 20.71
N GLU A 117 -4.67 15.88 20.33
CA GLU A 117 -4.76 16.88 19.26
C GLU A 117 -4.38 16.32 17.87
N ILE A 118 -3.81 15.12 17.79
CA ILE A 118 -3.40 14.55 16.51
C ILE A 118 -4.56 14.49 15.53
N LYS A 119 -4.34 14.96 14.30
CA LYS A 119 -5.33 14.90 13.24
C LYS A 119 -5.40 13.48 12.69
N ILE A 120 -6.61 12.96 12.49
CA ILE A 120 -6.83 11.61 11.96
C ILE A 120 -7.57 11.69 10.64
N PHE A 121 -6.95 11.14 9.59
CA PHE A 121 -7.53 10.97 8.27
C PHE A 121 -7.85 9.50 8.01
N GLU A 122 -9.00 9.22 7.42
CA GLU A 122 -9.39 7.86 7.03
C GLU A 122 -9.27 7.70 5.52
N SER A 123 -8.80 6.54 5.11
CA SER A 123 -8.69 6.17 3.70
C SER A 123 -9.07 4.71 3.49
N HIS A 124 -9.44 4.38 2.26
CA HIS A 124 -9.73 3.02 1.84
C HIS A 124 -9.30 2.80 0.39
N TYR A 125 -9.09 1.56 0.02
CA TYR A 125 -8.85 1.19 -1.36
C TYR A 125 -10.17 1.01 -2.10
N SER A 126 -10.29 1.66 -3.27
CA SER A 126 -11.44 1.55 -4.16
C SER A 126 -10.99 0.97 -5.50
N PRO A 127 -11.63 -0.09 -5.98
CA PRO A 127 -11.37 -0.60 -7.32
C PRO A 127 -11.74 0.43 -8.39
N THR A 128 -10.89 0.58 -9.41
CA THR A 128 -11.11 1.54 -10.52
C THR A 128 -11.42 0.89 -11.86
N ASN A 129 -11.25 -0.44 -11.97
CA ASN A 129 -11.51 -1.20 -13.20
C ASN A 129 -12.43 -2.39 -12.97
N PHE A 130 -13.36 -2.26 -12.02
CA PHE A 130 -14.20 -3.36 -11.59
C PHE A 130 -15.20 -3.79 -12.68
N ASP A 131 -15.58 -2.88 -13.56
CA ASP A 131 -16.42 -3.08 -14.76
C ASP A 131 -15.86 -4.14 -15.74
N GLN A 132 -14.57 -4.46 -15.64
CA GLN A 132 -13.92 -5.49 -16.45
C GLN A 132 -14.16 -6.92 -15.96
N PHE A 133 -14.80 -7.10 -14.81
CA PHE A 133 -15.03 -8.39 -14.18
C PHE A 133 -16.54 -8.72 -14.18
N ASP A 134 -16.88 -9.90 -14.67
CA ASP A 134 -18.26 -10.39 -14.67
C ASP A 134 -18.52 -11.17 -13.37
N ILE A 135 -19.53 -10.76 -12.60
CA ILE A 135 -19.91 -11.39 -11.34
C ILE A 135 -20.44 -12.83 -11.49
N ASN A 136 -20.87 -13.21 -12.68
CA ASN A 136 -21.36 -14.54 -12.98
C ASN A 136 -20.24 -15.55 -13.30
N GLU A 137 -19.02 -15.05 -13.47
CA GLU A 137 -17.87 -15.89 -13.78
C GLU A 137 -17.20 -16.43 -12.51
N ARG A 138 -16.48 -17.53 -12.67
CA ARG A 138 -15.66 -18.12 -11.60
C ARG A 138 -14.24 -17.61 -11.71
N TYR A 139 -13.61 -17.33 -10.57
CA TYR A 139 -12.27 -16.76 -10.55
C TYR A 139 -11.31 -17.55 -9.68
N ILE A 140 -10.09 -17.73 -10.17
CA ILE A 140 -8.90 -18.03 -9.38
C ILE A 140 -8.18 -16.72 -9.18
N ILE A 141 -7.80 -16.45 -7.93
CA ILE A 141 -6.98 -15.28 -7.60
C ILE A 141 -5.60 -15.74 -7.14
N PHE A 142 -4.57 -14.93 -7.45
CA PHE A 142 -3.25 -15.13 -6.88
C PHE A 142 -2.60 -13.79 -6.56
N SER A 143 -1.73 -13.79 -5.53
CA SER A 143 -0.99 -12.61 -5.12
C SER A 143 0.30 -12.96 -4.38
N GLY A 144 1.31 -12.07 -4.52
CA GLY A 144 2.56 -12.06 -3.77
C GLY A 144 2.76 -10.68 -3.12
N ILE A 145 1.84 -10.32 -2.24
CA ILE A 145 1.78 -9.04 -1.51
C ILE A 145 1.69 -9.29 0.00
N GLY A 146 2.06 -8.30 0.80
CA GLY A 146 2.08 -8.38 2.26
C GLY A 146 0.71 -8.52 2.94
N ASN A 147 -0.40 -8.27 2.22
CA ASN A 147 -1.78 -8.41 2.74
C ASN A 147 -2.71 -9.03 1.70
N PRO A 148 -2.62 -10.34 1.45
CA PRO A 148 -3.47 -11.04 0.48
C PRO A 148 -4.95 -11.05 0.89
N GLU A 149 -5.25 -11.05 2.20
CA GLU A 149 -6.62 -11.03 2.71
C GLU A 149 -7.39 -9.80 2.22
N SER A 150 -6.77 -8.62 2.27
CA SER A 150 -7.39 -7.38 1.79
C SER A 150 -7.70 -7.40 0.29
N PHE A 151 -6.85 -8.03 -0.52
CA PHE A 151 -7.11 -8.23 -1.94
C PHE A 151 -8.33 -9.12 -2.17
N LYS A 152 -8.39 -10.26 -1.49
CA LYS A 152 -9.53 -11.18 -1.57
C LYS A 152 -10.82 -10.52 -1.07
N GLU A 153 -10.77 -9.82 0.06
CA GLU A 153 -11.89 -9.09 0.64
C GLU A 153 -12.45 -8.05 -0.35
N THR A 154 -11.59 -7.31 -1.02
CA THR A 154 -12.00 -6.33 -2.03
C THR A 154 -12.79 -6.99 -3.17
N LEU A 155 -12.36 -8.15 -3.65
CA LEU A 155 -13.05 -8.88 -4.71
C LEU A 155 -14.39 -9.49 -4.23
N THR A 156 -14.39 -10.11 -3.05
CA THR A 156 -15.60 -10.77 -2.52
C THR A 156 -16.66 -9.78 -2.06
N SER A 157 -16.29 -8.64 -1.49
CA SER A 157 -17.22 -7.54 -1.14
C SER A 157 -17.94 -6.99 -2.37
N ASN A 158 -17.28 -7.07 -3.53
CA ASN A 158 -17.87 -6.71 -4.83
C ASN A 158 -18.53 -7.91 -5.54
N LYS A 159 -18.86 -8.99 -4.81
CA LYS A 159 -19.64 -10.16 -5.26
C LYS A 159 -18.97 -11.03 -6.32
N LEU A 160 -17.65 -10.96 -6.51
CA LEU A 160 -16.99 -11.90 -7.41
C LEU A 160 -16.94 -13.31 -6.79
N ASN A 161 -17.15 -14.31 -7.61
CA ASN A 161 -17.14 -15.71 -7.21
C ASN A 161 -15.71 -16.26 -7.23
N ILE A 162 -15.01 -16.15 -6.11
CA ILE A 162 -13.64 -16.64 -5.92
C ILE A 162 -13.69 -18.10 -5.50
N ILE A 163 -13.28 -19.00 -6.41
CA ILE A 163 -13.29 -20.44 -6.16
C ILE A 163 -11.95 -20.99 -5.67
N ARG A 164 -10.87 -20.25 -5.89
CA ARG A 164 -9.52 -20.62 -5.44
C ARG A 164 -8.65 -19.41 -5.23
N GLU A 165 -7.83 -19.49 -4.19
CA GLU A 165 -6.80 -18.49 -3.87
C GLU A 165 -5.42 -19.17 -3.84
N ILE A 166 -4.41 -18.51 -4.43
CA ILE A 166 -3.01 -18.95 -4.43
C ILE A 166 -2.17 -17.81 -3.88
N ILE A 167 -1.57 -18.02 -2.72
CA ILE A 167 -0.77 -17.02 -2.03
C ILE A 167 0.72 -17.35 -2.21
N PHE A 168 1.47 -16.38 -2.72
CA PHE A 168 2.93 -16.42 -2.81
C PHE A 168 3.56 -15.53 -1.72
N PRO A 169 4.82 -15.74 -1.37
CA PRO A 169 5.55 -14.81 -0.50
C PRO A 169 5.52 -13.38 -1.02
N ASP A 170 5.57 -12.39 -0.12
CA ASP A 170 5.63 -10.98 -0.54
C ASP A 170 6.86 -10.73 -1.42
N HIS A 171 6.71 -9.86 -2.44
CA HIS A 171 7.71 -9.59 -3.47
C HIS A 171 8.16 -10.81 -4.31
N TYR A 172 7.33 -11.85 -4.40
CA TYR A 172 7.65 -13.05 -5.17
C TYR A 172 7.96 -12.73 -6.63
N ASN A 173 8.99 -13.39 -7.19
CA ASN A 173 9.32 -13.34 -8.60
C ASN A 173 8.74 -14.55 -9.31
N TYR A 174 7.69 -14.35 -10.08
CA TYR A 174 6.99 -15.42 -10.79
C TYR A 174 7.84 -16.03 -11.89
N THR A 175 7.94 -17.35 -11.91
CA THR A 175 8.53 -18.10 -13.02
C THR A 175 7.47 -18.43 -14.07
N GLN A 176 7.90 -18.78 -15.29
CA GLN A 176 6.96 -19.24 -16.32
C GLN A 176 6.21 -20.50 -15.88
N VAL A 177 6.89 -21.39 -15.14
CA VAL A 177 6.27 -22.61 -14.59
C VAL A 177 5.14 -22.29 -13.60
N ASP A 178 5.29 -21.25 -12.78
CA ASP A 178 4.23 -20.82 -11.85
C ASP A 178 3.01 -20.35 -12.63
N ILE A 179 3.22 -19.50 -13.62
CA ILE A 179 2.14 -18.96 -14.47
C ILE A 179 1.42 -20.06 -15.25
N ASP A 180 2.15 -21.01 -15.82
CA ASP A 180 1.57 -22.13 -16.55
C ASP A 180 0.75 -23.04 -15.63
N LYS A 181 1.21 -23.27 -14.39
CA LYS A 181 0.42 -24.01 -13.38
C LYS A 181 -0.87 -23.30 -13.02
N ILE A 182 -0.83 -21.98 -12.82
CA ILE A 182 -2.04 -21.17 -12.53
C ILE A 182 -3.03 -21.25 -13.69
N LYS A 183 -2.56 -21.09 -14.92
CA LYS A 183 -3.40 -21.20 -16.13
C LYS A 183 -4.02 -22.58 -16.29
N LEU A 184 -3.23 -23.63 -16.07
CA LEU A 184 -3.74 -25.02 -16.13
C LEU A 184 -4.84 -25.24 -15.09
N GLN A 185 -4.67 -24.76 -13.87
CA GLN A 185 -5.71 -24.83 -12.83
C GLN A 185 -6.97 -24.07 -13.22
N ALA A 186 -6.81 -22.86 -13.77
CA ALA A 186 -7.94 -22.06 -14.23
C ALA A 186 -8.72 -22.76 -15.34
N LYS A 187 -8.02 -23.34 -16.31
CA LYS A 187 -8.64 -24.13 -17.40
C LYS A 187 -9.41 -25.33 -16.84
N ASN A 188 -8.80 -26.11 -15.93
CA ASN A 188 -9.44 -27.31 -15.35
C ASN A 188 -10.68 -26.97 -14.51
N LEU A 189 -10.74 -25.77 -13.94
CA LEU A 189 -11.86 -25.30 -13.12
C LEU A 189 -12.84 -24.42 -13.91
N SER A 190 -12.61 -24.21 -15.21
CA SER A 190 -13.39 -23.29 -16.05
C SER A 190 -13.51 -21.90 -15.37
N ALA A 191 -12.38 -21.36 -14.94
CA ALA A 191 -12.30 -20.10 -14.20
C ALA A 191 -11.40 -19.09 -14.91
N LYS A 192 -11.67 -17.80 -14.70
CA LYS A 192 -10.80 -16.69 -15.10
C LYS A 192 -9.77 -16.41 -14.01
N ILE A 193 -8.72 -15.67 -14.34
CA ILE A 193 -7.61 -15.40 -13.44
C ILE A 193 -7.55 -13.91 -13.11
N ILE A 194 -7.45 -13.58 -11.83
CA ILE A 194 -7.23 -12.22 -11.34
C ILE A 194 -6.01 -12.19 -10.42
N THR A 195 -5.20 -11.13 -10.57
CA THR A 195 -4.08 -10.84 -9.67
C THR A 195 -4.10 -9.36 -9.25
N THR A 196 -3.12 -8.93 -8.45
CA THR A 196 -2.92 -7.52 -8.14
C THR A 196 -2.18 -6.80 -9.26
N GLU A 197 -2.31 -5.48 -9.35
CA GLU A 197 -1.55 -4.67 -10.32
C GLU A 197 -0.03 -4.82 -10.10
N LYS A 198 0.43 -4.83 -8.83
CA LYS A 198 1.83 -5.03 -8.44
C LYS A 198 2.39 -6.36 -8.98
N ASP A 199 1.63 -7.44 -8.86
CA ASP A 199 2.05 -8.76 -9.35
C ASP A 199 1.94 -8.85 -10.87
N TYR A 200 0.91 -8.22 -11.46
CA TYR A 200 0.75 -8.21 -12.92
C TYR A 200 1.93 -7.54 -13.63
N ILE A 201 2.48 -6.44 -13.07
CA ILE A 201 3.65 -5.77 -13.62
C ILE A 201 4.87 -6.71 -13.68
N LYS A 202 5.03 -7.60 -12.69
CA LYS A 202 6.13 -8.58 -12.65
C LYS A 202 6.01 -9.66 -13.73
N ILE A 203 4.80 -10.02 -14.13
CA ILE A 203 4.53 -11.07 -15.14
C ILE A 203 4.30 -10.53 -16.55
N LYS A 204 4.26 -9.20 -16.73
CA LYS A 204 3.92 -8.52 -18.00
C LYS A 204 4.83 -8.85 -19.17
N SER A 205 6.08 -9.30 -18.93
CA SER A 205 7.01 -9.74 -19.97
C SER A 205 6.53 -10.90 -20.84
N ASN A 206 5.51 -11.65 -20.39
CA ASN A 206 5.05 -12.90 -21.02
C ASN A 206 3.69 -12.77 -21.76
N ARG A 207 3.23 -11.55 -22.10
CA ARG A 207 1.98 -11.28 -22.86
C ARG A 207 0.79 -12.16 -22.42
N ASN A 208 0.44 -12.09 -21.13
CA ASN A 208 -0.61 -12.93 -20.56
C ASN A 208 -1.98 -12.24 -20.63
N ASN A 209 -2.61 -12.20 -21.82
CA ASN A 209 -3.97 -11.65 -22.01
C ASN A 209 -5.06 -12.40 -21.20
N GLU A 210 -4.76 -13.62 -20.72
CA GLU A 210 -5.69 -14.43 -19.93
C GLU A 210 -5.74 -14.04 -18.45
N ILE A 211 -4.74 -13.27 -17.99
CA ILE A 211 -4.66 -12.81 -16.60
C ILE A 211 -5.10 -11.36 -16.54
N LYS A 212 -6.15 -11.09 -15.80
CA LYS A 212 -6.59 -9.74 -15.47
C LYS A 212 -6.00 -9.31 -14.13
N PHE A 213 -5.94 -8.03 -13.88
CA PHE A 213 -5.53 -7.50 -12.58
C PHE A 213 -6.55 -6.50 -12.04
N LEU A 214 -6.68 -6.48 -10.73
CA LEU A 214 -7.47 -5.47 -10.04
C LEU A 214 -6.63 -4.21 -9.90
N LYS A 215 -7.11 -3.10 -10.45
CA LYS A 215 -6.55 -1.77 -10.20
C LYS A 215 -7.31 -1.13 -9.05
N ILE A 216 -6.54 -0.62 -8.09
CA ILE A 216 -7.09 0.05 -6.92
C ILE A 216 -6.54 1.47 -6.82
N GLU A 217 -7.34 2.36 -6.29
CA GLU A 217 -6.96 3.72 -5.95
C GLU A 217 -7.22 3.96 -4.46
N LEU A 218 -6.32 4.69 -3.81
CA LEU A 218 -6.53 5.12 -2.43
C LEU A 218 -7.50 6.31 -2.42
N LYS A 219 -8.65 6.15 -1.79
CA LYS A 219 -9.62 7.23 -1.57
C LYS A 219 -9.51 7.72 -0.14
N ILE A 220 -9.36 9.03 0.02
CA ILE A 220 -9.32 9.69 1.32
C ILE A 220 -10.72 10.19 1.65
N LYS A 221 -11.23 9.81 2.80
CA LYS A 221 -12.49 10.32 3.31
C LYS A 221 -12.30 11.79 3.70
N ASN A 222 -13.14 12.69 3.16
CA ASN A 222 -13.00 14.13 3.37
C ASN A 222 -11.65 14.69 2.85
N GLU A 223 -11.28 14.39 1.62
CA GLU A 223 -10.03 14.82 0.99
C GLU A 223 -9.76 16.33 1.15
N ASN A 224 -10.79 17.17 1.05
CA ASN A 224 -10.67 18.61 1.26
C ASN A 224 -10.13 18.98 2.65
N GLU A 225 -10.43 18.17 3.67
CA GLU A 225 -9.91 18.38 5.02
C GLU A 225 -8.40 18.15 5.07
N LEU A 226 -7.91 17.11 4.40
CA LEU A 226 -6.47 16.86 4.26
C LEU A 226 -5.80 17.99 3.47
N ILE A 227 -6.39 18.42 2.34
CA ILE A 227 -5.85 19.52 1.52
C ILE A 227 -5.72 20.80 2.35
N ASN A 228 -6.75 21.15 3.10
CA ASN A 228 -6.72 22.33 3.98
C ASN A 228 -5.68 22.20 5.10
N TYR A 229 -5.57 21.00 5.69
CA TYR A 229 -4.54 20.73 6.69
C TYR A 229 -3.13 20.92 6.12
N LEU A 230 -2.85 20.37 4.92
CA LEU A 230 -1.54 20.55 4.27
C LEU A 230 -1.25 22.03 3.95
N LYS A 231 -2.25 22.78 3.44
CA LYS A 231 -2.07 24.22 3.13
C LYS A 231 -1.77 25.10 4.34
N LEU A 232 -2.17 24.66 5.53
CA LEU A 232 -1.90 25.40 6.78
C LEU A 232 -0.50 25.10 7.35
N HIS A 233 0.14 24.02 6.91
CA HIS A 233 1.40 23.54 7.50
C HIS A 233 2.56 23.49 6.51
N LEU A 234 2.31 23.72 5.22
CA LEU A 234 3.30 23.84 4.14
C LEU A 234 3.32 25.25 3.56
#